data_acaaf4f2bb425ce5137bee1f39946758
#
_entry.id   acaaf4f2bb425ce5137bee1f39946758
#
_cell.length_a   1.000
_cell.length_b   1.000
_cell.length_c   1.000
_cell.angle_alpha   90.00
_cell.angle_beta   90.00
_cell.angle_gamma   90.00
#
_symmetry.space_group_name_H-M   'P 1'
#
loop_
_entity.id
_entity.type
_entity.pdbx_description
1 polymer ?
#
loop_
_entity_poly.entity_id
_entity_poly.type
_entity_poly.pdbx_seq_one_letter_code
_entity_poly.pdbx_strand_id
1 'polypeptide(L)'
;MKSILWLFVALIGYVRLQGKEMTVTTTDSVRLYVKVKGQGPYLLYVHGGPGSGSYWLEKFSGDFLERHFTMVYLGQRGTGRSTSPADGDYSMERMVEDFEQVRSVLHIDRWLTLGHSFGGILQMGYVERVPDAIEGMIMLNCTLCIEDSFENGWFHRTRELLGKSRCAFLKNDSLSDMEKLAIAAGKLEEKELRWKIFYASPESDAEMNRSFQEIPDFNNDFSGEFRSFPEYFRDYRPATAGG
;
A
#
# COMPACT_ATOMS: atom_id res chain seq x y z
N MET A 1 -12.69 63.24 -21.07
CA MET A 1 -11.86 62.02 -21.28
C MET A 1 -12.19 61.03 -20.18
N LYS A 2 -12.96 60.00 -20.49
CA LYS A 2 -13.36 58.95 -19.51
C LYS A 2 -12.42 57.76 -19.72
N SER A 3 -11.58 57.50 -18.72
CA SER A 3 -10.70 56.34 -18.71
C SER A 3 -11.53 55.08 -18.35
N ILE A 4 -11.62 54.15 -19.30
CA ILE A 4 -12.23 52.83 -19.09
C ILE A 4 -11.15 51.90 -18.53
N LEU A 5 -11.32 51.59 -17.26
CA LEU A 5 -10.49 50.56 -16.55
C LEU A 5 -10.98 49.17 -16.94
N TRP A 6 -10.22 48.43 -17.73
CA TRP A 6 -10.49 47.05 -18.04
C TRP A 6 -10.09 46.15 -16.86
N LEU A 7 -11.09 45.61 -16.17
CA LEU A 7 -10.88 44.59 -15.15
C LEU A 7 -10.69 43.23 -15.87
N PHE A 8 -9.48 42.77 -16.00
CA PHE A 8 -9.22 41.37 -16.37
C PHE A 8 -9.52 40.49 -15.17
N VAL A 9 -10.70 39.90 -15.13
CA VAL A 9 -10.98 38.76 -14.22
C VAL A 9 -10.35 37.52 -14.85
N ALA A 10 -9.20 37.13 -14.34
CA ALA A 10 -8.64 35.83 -14.67
C ALA A 10 -9.53 34.75 -14.07
N LEU A 11 -10.40 34.18 -14.89
CA LEU A 11 -11.09 32.92 -14.58
C LEU A 11 -10.00 31.84 -14.57
N ILE A 12 -9.42 31.56 -13.40
CA ILE A 12 -8.65 30.33 -13.18
C ILE A 12 -9.69 29.22 -13.16
N GLY A 13 -9.97 28.68 -14.34
CA GLY A 13 -10.78 27.49 -14.48
C GLY A 13 -10.10 26.36 -13.71
N TYR A 14 -10.68 25.93 -12.61
CA TYR A 14 -10.35 24.67 -11.98
C TYR A 14 -10.69 23.55 -12.97
N VAL A 15 -9.74 23.20 -13.82
CA VAL A 15 -9.81 21.98 -14.59
C VAL A 15 -9.63 20.87 -13.56
N ARG A 16 -10.76 20.29 -13.12
CA ARG A 16 -10.72 18.97 -12.49
C ARG A 16 -10.07 18.04 -13.52
N LEU A 17 -8.79 17.71 -13.32
CA LEU A 17 -8.15 16.69 -14.10
C LEU A 17 -8.92 15.40 -13.87
N GLN A 18 -9.72 14.98 -14.84
CA GLN A 18 -10.22 13.62 -14.90
C GLN A 18 -9.01 12.72 -14.77
N GLY A 19 -9.03 11.78 -13.81
CA GLY A 19 -7.89 10.91 -13.52
C GLY A 19 -7.41 10.24 -14.81
N LYS A 20 -6.12 10.38 -15.11
CA LYS A 20 -5.50 9.72 -16.26
C LYS A 20 -5.07 8.32 -15.85
N GLU A 21 -5.70 7.32 -16.44
CA GLU A 21 -5.28 5.92 -16.30
C GLU A 21 -4.32 5.57 -17.42
N MET A 22 -3.28 4.82 -17.10
CA MET A 22 -2.28 4.35 -18.08
C MET A 22 -1.67 3.03 -17.64
N THR A 23 -1.03 2.38 -18.59
CA THR A 23 -0.16 1.23 -18.34
C THR A 23 1.29 1.65 -18.57
N VAL A 24 2.15 1.40 -17.58
CA VAL A 24 3.59 1.51 -17.72
C VAL A 24 4.15 0.11 -17.88
N THR A 25 4.81 -0.13 -19.02
CA THR A 25 5.47 -1.43 -19.28
C THR A 25 6.91 -1.34 -18.80
N THR A 26 7.28 -2.24 -17.91
CA THR A 26 8.63 -2.30 -17.31
C THR A 26 9.64 -2.97 -18.25
N THR A 27 10.92 -2.88 -17.91
CA THR A 27 12.01 -3.48 -18.70
C THR A 27 11.92 -5.01 -18.80
N ASP A 28 11.30 -5.66 -17.82
CA ASP A 28 11.01 -7.09 -17.78
C ASP A 28 9.57 -7.45 -18.24
N SER A 29 8.93 -6.52 -18.95
CA SER A 29 7.63 -6.69 -19.59
C SER A 29 6.42 -6.79 -18.65
N VAL A 30 6.57 -6.48 -17.37
CA VAL A 30 5.43 -6.32 -16.47
C VAL A 30 4.64 -5.07 -16.86
N ARG A 31 3.33 -5.19 -16.93
CA ARG A 31 2.44 -4.05 -17.18
C ARG A 31 1.86 -3.55 -15.88
N LEU A 32 2.35 -2.40 -15.45
CA LEU A 32 1.91 -1.73 -14.23
C LEU A 32 0.70 -0.84 -14.53
N TYR A 33 -0.38 -1.04 -13.78
CA TYR A 33 -1.50 -0.11 -13.79
C TYR A 33 -1.15 1.13 -12.98
N VAL A 34 -1.32 2.31 -13.58
CA VAL A 34 -1.09 3.60 -12.94
C VAL A 34 -2.27 4.51 -13.19
N LYS A 35 -2.78 5.14 -12.14
CA LYS A 35 -3.77 6.22 -12.25
C LYS A 35 -3.22 7.47 -11.57
N VAL A 36 -3.25 8.59 -12.30
CA VAL A 36 -2.83 9.90 -11.79
C VAL A 36 -4.05 10.79 -11.70
N LYS A 37 -4.32 11.35 -10.50
CA LYS A 37 -5.49 12.19 -10.26
C LYS A 37 -5.24 13.19 -9.13
N GLY A 38 -5.84 14.37 -9.22
CA GLY A 38 -5.74 15.41 -8.21
C GLY A 38 -4.86 16.59 -8.63
N GLN A 39 -4.42 17.38 -7.66
CA GLN A 39 -3.62 18.59 -7.87
C GLN A 39 -2.67 18.82 -6.69
N GLY A 40 -1.53 19.46 -6.93
CA GLY A 40 -0.51 19.73 -5.92
C GLY A 40 0.72 18.84 -6.06
N PRO A 41 1.55 18.69 -5.01
CA PRO A 41 2.72 17.83 -5.05
C PRO A 41 2.37 16.39 -5.41
N TYR A 42 3.26 15.71 -6.13
CA TYR A 42 3.08 14.29 -6.45
C TYR A 42 3.21 13.43 -5.21
N LEU A 43 2.27 12.50 -5.03
CA LEU A 43 2.23 11.55 -3.94
C LEU A 43 2.02 10.13 -4.47
N LEU A 44 3.09 9.32 -4.46
CA LEU A 44 3.02 7.90 -4.78
C LEU A 44 2.33 7.15 -3.64
N TYR A 45 1.26 6.44 -3.92
CA TYR A 45 0.67 5.51 -2.98
C TYR A 45 1.32 4.12 -3.08
N VAL A 46 1.99 3.71 -2.01
CA VAL A 46 2.62 2.40 -1.85
C VAL A 46 1.71 1.53 -0.99
N HIS A 47 0.88 0.72 -1.65
CA HIS A 47 -0.13 -0.08 -0.96
C HIS A 47 0.47 -1.23 -0.15
N GLY A 48 -0.29 -1.70 0.81
CA GLY A 48 0.07 -2.82 1.67
C GLY A 48 -0.46 -4.17 1.17
N GLY A 49 -0.71 -5.02 2.10
CA GLY A 49 -1.10 -6.41 1.95
C GLY A 49 -0.02 -7.34 2.50
N PRO A 50 0.96 -7.84 1.71
CA PRO A 50 1.21 -7.56 0.30
C PRO A 50 0.03 -7.93 -0.62
N GLY A 51 -0.10 -7.23 -1.76
CA GLY A 51 -1.11 -7.58 -2.75
C GLY A 51 -2.49 -6.92 -2.60
N SER A 52 -2.67 -5.87 -1.74
CA SER A 52 -3.99 -5.22 -1.56
C SER A 52 -4.43 -4.35 -2.75
N GLY A 53 -3.51 -3.86 -3.56
CA GLY A 53 -3.80 -2.90 -4.62
C GLY A 53 -4.08 -1.48 -4.13
N SER A 54 -4.25 -0.55 -5.07
CA SER A 54 -4.44 0.88 -4.76
C SER A 54 -5.89 1.34 -4.76
N TYR A 55 -6.81 0.51 -5.26
CA TYR A 55 -8.19 0.91 -5.55
C TYR A 55 -8.98 1.35 -4.31
N TRP A 56 -8.83 0.65 -3.20
CA TRP A 56 -9.59 0.97 -1.99
C TRP A 56 -9.20 2.32 -1.37
N LEU A 57 -7.90 2.71 -1.40
CA LEU A 57 -7.51 4.04 -0.94
C LEU A 57 -8.10 5.11 -1.85
N GLU A 58 -8.05 4.91 -3.17
CA GLU A 58 -8.68 5.80 -4.12
C GLU A 58 -10.18 5.94 -3.83
N LYS A 59 -10.89 4.81 -3.64
CA LYS A 59 -12.33 4.78 -3.42
C LYS A 59 -12.75 5.48 -2.14
N PHE A 60 -12.07 5.21 -1.01
CA PHE A 60 -12.52 5.67 0.30
C PHE A 60 -11.88 6.99 0.76
N SER A 61 -10.73 7.35 0.21
CA SER A 61 -9.96 8.52 0.64
C SER A 61 -9.52 9.42 -0.51
N GLY A 62 -9.72 8.99 -1.76
CA GLY A 62 -9.25 9.71 -2.94
C GLY A 62 -9.75 11.14 -3.00
N ASP A 63 -11.04 11.36 -2.83
CA ASP A 63 -11.64 12.72 -2.88
C ASP A 63 -11.03 13.70 -1.88
N PHE A 64 -10.53 13.22 -0.75
CA PHE A 64 -9.83 14.05 0.23
C PHE A 64 -8.38 14.30 -0.20
N LEU A 65 -7.62 13.25 -0.54
CA LEU A 65 -6.21 13.33 -0.88
C LEU A 65 -5.96 14.12 -2.17
N GLU A 66 -6.79 13.93 -3.18
CA GLU A 66 -6.69 14.55 -4.51
C GLU A 66 -6.93 16.07 -4.51
N ARG A 67 -7.50 16.61 -3.44
CA ARG A 67 -7.59 18.07 -3.25
C ARG A 67 -6.26 18.71 -2.87
N HIS A 68 -5.33 17.93 -2.34
CA HIS A 68 -4.08 18.41 -1.78
C HIS A 68 -2.86 17.87 -2.51
N PHE A 69 -2.99 16.73 -3.19
CA PHE A 69 -1.91 16.02 -3.86
C PHE A 69 -2.30 15.59 -5.27
N THR A 70 -1.32 15.55 -6.15
CA THR A 70 -1.41 14.79 -7.39
C THR A 70 -1.09 13.35 -7.04
N MET A 71 -2.14 12.55 -6.80
CA MET A 71 -2.02 11.16 -6.41
C MET A 71 -1.55 10.30 -7.58
N VAL A 72 -0.59 9.41 -7.30
CA VAL A 72 -0.16 8.35 -8.21
C VAL A 72 -0.58 7.02 -7.57
N TYR A 73 -1.72 6.50 -8.02
CA TYR A 73 -2.22 5.20 -7.59
C TYR A 73 -1.59 4.12 -8.46
N LEU A 74 -0.68 3.36 -7.87
CA LEU A 74 0.06 2.30 -8.54
C LEU A 74 -0.44 0.93 -8.09
N GLY A 75 -0.78 0.06 -9.03
CA GLY A 75 -0.80 -1.38 -8.79
C GLY A 75 0.65 -1.89 -8.85
N GLN A 76 1.17 -2.39 -7.74
CA GLN A 76 2.49 -3.03 -7.73
C GLN A 76 2.47 -4.28 -8.61
N ARG A 77 3.66 -4.75 -9.08
CA ARG A 77 3.76 -6.00 -9.86
C ARG A 77 3.03 -7.16 -9.18
N GLY A 78 2.32 -7.95 -9.93
CA GLY A 78 1.53 -9.07 -9.38
C GLY A 78 0.35 -8.66 -8.52
N THR A 79 -0.17 -7.41 -8.66
CA THR A 79 -1.25 -6.91 -7.81
C THR A 79 -2.29 -6.10 -8.57
N GLY A 80 -3.55 -6.35 -8.24
CA GLY A 80 -4.68 -5.59 -8.76
C GLY A 80 -4.83 -5.71 -10.27
N ARG A 81 -4.67 -4.60 -10.99
CA ARG A 81 -4.74 -4.52 -12.46
C ARG A 81 -3.36 -4.66 -13.14
N SER A 82 -2.30 -4.86 -12.37
CA SER A 82 -0.94 -5.08 -12.89
C SER A 82 -0.68 -6.54 -13.17
N THR A 83 0.19 -6.84 -14.14
CA THR A 83 0.57 -8.21 -14.44
C THR A 83 1.68 -8.71 -13.51
N SER A 84 1.86 -10.03 -13.49
CA SER A 84 2.94 -10.68 -12.78
C SER A 84 4.20 -10.79 -13.66
N PRO A 85 5.40 -10.79 -13.06
CA PRO A 85 6.64 -11.06 -13.78
C PRO A 85 6.69 -12.52 -14.22
N ALA A 86 7.16 -12.77 -15.44
CA ALA A 86 7.22 -14.12 -16.02
C ALA A 86 8.25 -15.02 -15.32
N ASP A 87 9.27 -14.43 -14.72
CA ASP A 87 10.34 -15.11 -13.97
C ASP A 87 10.06 -15.24 -12.48
N GLY A 88 8.94 -14.69 -12.00
CA GLY A 88 8.57 -14.68 -10.58
C GLY A 88 9.42 -13.76 -9.71
N ASP A 89 10.12 -12.78 -10.30
CA ASP A 89 10.95 -11.85 -9.53
C ASP A 89 10.12 -10.71 -8.91
N TYR A 90 9.84 -10.87 -7.63
CA TYR A 90 9.19 -9.86 -6.77
C TYR A 90 10.16 -9.25 -5.75
N SER A 91 11.47 -9.27 -6.03
CA SER A 91 12.48 -8.71 -5.15
C SER A 91 12.25 -7.22 -4.86
N MET A 92 12.79 -6.76 -3.72
CA MET A 92 12.77 -5.33 -3.36
C MET A 92 13.43 -4.48 -4.44
N GLU A 93 14.47 -4.99 -5.08
CA GLU A 93 15.16 -4.31 -6.19
C GLU A 93 14.20 -4.04 -7.35
N ARG A 94 13.46 -5.07 -7.79
CA ARG A 94 12.47 -4.94 -8.86
C ARG A 94 11.29 -4.03 -8.49
N MET A 95 10.84 -4.08 -7.23
CA MET A 95 9.80 -3.15 -6.77
C MET A 95 10.26 -1.69 -6.85
N VAL A 96 11.51 -1.43 -6.48
CA VAL A 96 12.09 -0.07 -6.54
C VAL A 96 12.29 0.37 -8.00
N GLU A 97 12.76 -0.52 -8.87
CA GLU A 97 12.85 -0.24 -10.31
C GLU A 97 11.49 0.10 -10.92
N ASP A 98 10.43 -0.59 -10.52
CA ASP A 98 9.07 -0.27 -10.96
C ASP A 98 8.67 1.16 -10.57
N PHE A 99 8.94 1.56 -9.32
CA PHE A 99 8.66 2.93 -8.87
C PHE A 99 9.44 3.95 -9.71
N GLU A 100 10.71 3.69 -9.97
CA GLU A 100 11.55 4.58 -10.79
C GLU A 100 11.10 4.65 -12.25
N GLN A 101 10.66 3.54 -12.84
CA GLN A 101 10.11 3.55 -14.18
C GLN A 101 8.81 4.35 -14.28
N VAL A 102 7.92 4.21 -13.30
CA VAL A 102 6.69 5.02 -13.22
C VAL A 102 7.05 6.50 -13.05
N ARG A 103 7.98 6.84 -12.14
CA ARG A 103 8.45 8.20 -11.91
C ARG A 103 9.02 8.82 -13.18
N SER A 104 9.85 8.08 -13.91
CA SER A 104 10.46 8.50 -15.17
C SER A 104 9.42 8.76 -16.26
N VAL A 105 8.46 7.84 -16.46
CA VAL A 105 7.38 7.99 -17.46
C VAL A 105 6.48 9.18 -17.17
N LEU A 106 6.29 9.49 -15.90
CA LEU A 106 5.51 10.66 -15.46
C LEU A 106 6.33 11.96 -15.45
N HIS A 107 7.63 11.91 -15.76
CA HIS A 107 8.56 13.04 -15.74
C HIS A 107 8.59 13.77 -14.38
N ILE A 108 8.59 12.99 -13.30
CA ILE A 108 8.62 13.50 -11.93
C ILE A 108 10.06 13.47 -11.43
N ASP A 109 10.61 14.61 -11.01
CA ASP A 109 11.95 14.68 -10.46
C ASP A 109 12.01 14.04 -9.06
N ARG A 110 11.09 14.44 -8.19
CA ARG A 110 10.95 13.93 -6.83
C ARG A 110 9.47 13.86 -6.47
N TRP A 111 9.12 12.95 -5.60
CA TRP A 111 7.77 12.82 -5.08
C TRP A 111 7.71 12.51 -3.58
N LEU A 112 6.58 12.79 -3.00
CA LEU A 112 6.21 12.25 -1.70
C LEU A 112 5.77 10.79 -1.86
N THR A 113 5.92 9.99 -0.82
CA THR A 113 5.35 8.64 -0.78
C THR A 113 4.40 8.49 0.40
N LEU A 114 3.30 7.76 0.20
CA LEU A 114 2.35 7.37 1.24
C LEU A 114 2.31 5.84 1.28
N GLY A 115 2.93 5.26 2.30
CA GLY A 115 2.88 3.83 2.54
C GLY A 115 1.75 3.47 3.49
N HIS A 116 1.15 2.30 3.26
CA HIS A 116 0.17 1.72 4.17
C HIS A 116 0.56 0.28 4.50
N SER A 117 0.53 -0.09 5.78
CA SER A 117 0.81 -1.46 6.23
C SER A 117 2.16 -1.96 5.66
N PHE A 118 2.20 -3.08 4.93
CA PHE A 118 3.38 -3.61 4.25
C PHE A 118 4.08 -2.59 3.32
N GLY A 119 3.34 -1.61 2.80
CA GLY A 119 3.90 -0.52 2.01
C GLY A 119 4.98 0.29 2.74
N GLY A 120 5.03 0.25 4.07
CA GLY A 120 6.11 0.84 4.87
C GLY A 120 7.46 0.18 4.61
N ILE A 121 7.50 -1.16 4.52
CA ILE A 121 8.71 -1.92 4.16
C ILE A 121 9.20 -1.52 2.77
N LEU A 122 8.29 -1.42 1.79
CA LEU A 122 8.61 -1.00 0.44
C LEU A 122 9.14 0.44 0.38
N GLN A 123 8.55 1.37 1.16
CA GLN A 123 9.07 2.74 1.28
C GLN A 123 10.48 2.77 1.85
N MET A 124 10.76 1.97 2.89
CA MET A 124 12.10 1.88 3.47
C MET A 124 13.10 1.32 2.47
N GLY A 125 12.75 0.25 1.76
CA GLY A 125 13.58 -0.31 0.69
C GLY A 125 13.82 0.69 -0.45
N TYR A 126 12.84 1.54 -0.76
CA TYR A 126 12.94 2.56 -1.78
C TYR A 126 13.88 3.70 -1.35
N VAL A 127 13.67 4.28 -0.16
CA VAL A 127 14.51 5.40 0.30
C VAL A 127 15.97 5.00 0.53
N GLU A 128 16.23 3.76 0.91
CA GLU A 128 17.62 3.25 1.04
C GLU A 128 18.35 3.17 -0.30
N ARG A 129 17.63 2.86 -1.39
CA ARG A 129 18.23 2.69 -2.74
C ARG A 129 18.26 3.96 -3.56
N VAL A 130 17.21 4.78 -3.46
CA VAL A 130 17.03 5.98 -4.29
C VAL A 130 16.55 7.16 -3.42
N PRO A 131 17.36 7.60 -2.44
CA PRO A 131 16.95 8.66 -1.50
C PRO A 131 16.64 9.97 -2.20
N ASP A 132 17.31 10.28 -3.29
CA ASP A 132 17.14 11.54 -4.03
C ASP A 132 15.81 11.64 -4.76
N ALA A 133 15.12 10.52 -5.01
CA ALA A 133 13.79 10.51 -5.62
C ALA A 133 12.67 10.88 -4.63
N ILE A 134 12.95 10.80 -3.32
CA ILE A 134 11.94 10.94 -2.28
C ILE A 134 12.07 12.30 -1.60
N GLU A 135 11.00 13.08 -1.65
CA GLU A 135 10.90 14.38 -0.98
C GLU A 135 10.49 14.22 0.49
N GLY A 136 9.69 13.22 0.79
CA GLY A 136 9.23 12.89 2.13
C GLY A 136 8.35 11.63 2.12
N MET A 137 8.18 11.04 3.32
CA MET A 137 7.41 9.82 3.50
C MET A 137 6.27 10.03 4.49
N ILE A 138 5.08 9.59 4.13
CA ILE A 138 3.92 9.49 5.02
C ILE A 138 3.70 8.01 5.31
N MET A 139 3.73 7.64 6.58
CA MET A 139 3.55 6.26 7.04
C MET A 139 2.17 6.11 7.68
N LEU A 140 1.24 5.52 6.94
CA LEU A 140 -0.12 5.28 7.41
C LEU A 140 -0.23 3.86 7.95
N ASN A 141 -0.18 3.69 9.26
CA ASN A 141 -0.27 2.38 9.92
C ASN A 141 0.68 1.33 9.28
N CYS A 142 1.94 1.73 9.09
CA CYS A 142 2.94 0.94 8.39
C CYS A 142 3.53 -0.17 9.24
N THR A 143 3.84 -1.28 8.57
CA THR A 143 4.72 -2.33 9.07
C THR A 143 6.17 -1.98 8.71
N LEU A 144 7.07 -1.99 9.68
CA LEU A 144 8.51 -1.83 9.49
C LEU A 144 9.30 -3.09 9.89
N CYS A 145 8.63 -4.03 10.54
CA CYS A 145 9.15 -5.34 10.90
C CYS A 145 7.97 -6.31 10.90
N ILE A 146 8.03 -7.33 10.04
CA ILE A 146 6.92 -8.29 9.90
C ILE A 146 6.75 -9.12 11.17
N GLU A 147 7.85 -9.60 11.76
CA GLU A 147 7.82 -10.41 12.99
C GLU A 147 7.17 -9.64 14.15
N ASP A 148 7.53 -8.37 14.31
CA ASP A 148 6.91 -7.51 15.32
C ASP A 148 5.40 -7.31 15.06
N SER A 149 5.03 -7.14 13.80
CA SER A 149 3.62 -6.98 13.42
C SER A 149 2.79 -8.24 13.69
N PHE A 150 3.39 -9.43 13.59
CA PHE A 150 2.73 -10.66 14.00
C PHE A 150 2.59 -10.74 15.51
N GLU A 151 3.68 -10.61 16.27
CA GLU A 151 3.65 -10.82 17.72
C GLU A 151 2.87 -9.73 18.46
N ASN A 152 3.22 -8.45 18.20
CA ASN A 152 2.62 -7.31 18.91
C ASN A 152 1.34 -6.78 18.25
N GLY A 153 1.07 -7.12 17.02
CA GLY A 153 -0.17 -6.81 16.32
C GLY A 153 -1.17 -7.96 16.37
N TRP A 154 -1.03 -8.89 15.42
CA TRP A 154 -1.99 -9.97 15.21
C TRP A 154 -2.19 -10.90 16.40
N PHE A 155 -1.10 -11.44 16.95
CA PHE A 155 -1.17 -12.42 18.03
C PHE A 155 -1.58 -11.78 19.34
N HIS A 156 -1.12 -10.56 19.60
CA HIS A 156 -1.59 -9.79 20.76
C HIS A 156 -3.10 -9.58 20.69
N ARG A 157 -3.59 -9.06 19.57
CA ARG A 157 -5.01 -8.80 19.37
C ARG A 157 -5.87 -10.08 19.40
N THR A 158 -5.36 -11.18 18.84
CA THR A 158 -6.00 -12.49 18.91
C THR A 158 -6.16 -12.96 20.37
N ARG A 159 -5.13 -12.78 21.21
CA ARG A 159 -5.20 -13.13 22.64
C ARG A 159 -6.24 -12.28 23.41
N GLU A 160 -6.38 -11.02 23.06
CA GLU A 160 -7.41 -10.15 23.63
C GLU A 160 -8.82 -10.61 23.24
N LEU A 161 -9.04 -10.93 21.98
CA LEU A 161 -10.36 -11.27 21.44
C LEU A 161 -10.83 -12.67 21.85
N LEU A 162 -9.95 -13.67 21.85
CA LEU A 162 -10.28 -15.07 22.14
C LEU A 162 -10.06 -15.48 23.60
N GLY A 163 -9.24 -14.73 24.33
CA GLY A 163 -8.73 -15.09 25.65
C GLY A 163 -7.51 -16.01 25.60
N LYS A 164 -6.60 -15.84 26.58
CA LYS A 164 -5.28 -16.52 26.61
C LYS A 164 -5.38 -18.06 26.56
N SER A 165 -6.39 -18.66 27.19
CA SER A 165 -6.57 -20.11 27.22
C SER A 165 -6.84 -20.73 25.84
N ARG A 166 -7.48 -19.99 24.93
CA ARG A 166 -7.78 -20.45 23.57
C ARG A 166 -6.64 -20.22 22.59
N CYS A 167 -5.58 -19.56 23.03
CA CYS A 167 -4.44 -19.16 22.19
C CYS A 167 -3.15 -19.95 22.52
N ALA A 168 -3.27 -21.16 23.09
CA ALA A 168 -2.10 -22.01 23.40
C ALA A 168 -1.25 -22.33 22.16
N PHE A 169 -1.87 -22.41 20.96
CA PHE A 169 -1.18 -22.65 19.70
C PHE A 169 -0.16 -21.55 19.35
N LEU A 170 -0.33 -20.31 19.83
CA LEU A 170 0.63 -19.23 19.61
C LEU A 170 1.97 -19.45 20.32
N LYS A 171 2.01 -20.36 21.32
CA LYS A 171 3.23 -20.74 22.02
C LYS A 171 3.85 -22.05 21.49
N ASN A 172 3.31 -22.61 20.42
CA ASN A 172 3.83 -23.82 19.83
C ASN A 172 4.98 -23.47 18.88
N ASP A 173 6.20 -23.77 19.30
CA ASP A 173 7.42 -23.51 18.53
C ASP A 173 7.57 -24.42 17.29
N SER A 174 6.75 -25.48 17.17
CA SER A 174 6.69 -26.33 15.97
C SER A 174 5.87 -25.70 14.83
N LEU A 175 5.14 -24.61 15.10
CA LEU A 175 4.36 -23.88 14.10
C LEU A 175 5.10 -22.64 13.66
N SER A 176 5.19 -22.44 12.36
CA SER A 176 5.61 -21.17 11.78
C SER A 176 4.61 -20.05 12.12
N ASP A 177 5.04 -18.80 12.06
CA ASP A 177 4.15 -17.66 12.32
C ASP A 177 2.98 -17.60 11.34
N MET A 178 3.17 -18.06 10.11
CA MET A 178 2.10 -18.14 9.11
C MET A 178 1.05 -19.20 9.46
N GLU A 179 1.47 -20.35 9.98
CA GLU A 179 0.53 -21.37 10.47
C GLU A 179 -0.22 -20.86 11.70
N LYS A 180 0.47 -20.21 12.63
CA LYS A 180 -0.17 -19.53 13.78
C LYS A 180 -1.19 -18.49 13.32
N LEU A 181 -0.86 -17.71 12.29
CA LEU A 181 -1.73 -16.69 11.72
C LEU A 181 -2.98 -17.31 11.08
N ALA A 182 -2.82 -18.38 10.31
CA ALA A 182 -3.92 -19.11 9.71
C ALA A 182 -4.87 -19.69 10.77
N ILE A 183 -4.33 -20.29 11.84
CA ILE A 183 -5.12 -20.83 12.96
C ILE A 183 -5.85 -19.68 13.68
N ALA A 184 -5.17 -18.55 13.92
CA ALA A 184 -5.77 -17.38 14.55
C ALA A 184 -6.94 -16.83 13.74
N ALA A 185 -6.73 -16.65 12.42
CA ALA A 185 -7.76 -16.18 11.50
C ALA A 185 -8.99 -17.11 11.49
N GLY A 186 -8.80 -18.43 11.39
CA GLY A 186 -9.90 -19.40 11.44
C GLY A 186 -10.70 -19.33 12.75
N LYS A 187 -10.00 -19.26 13.90
CA LYS A 187 -10.68 -19.16 15.21
C LYS A 187 -11.42 -17.84 15.40
N LEU A 188 -10.93 -16.75 14.83
CA LEU A 188 -11.61 -15.45 14.88
C LEU A 188 -12.82 -15.44 13.94
N GLU A 189 -12.72 -16.10 12.77
CA GLU A 189 -13.83 -16.26 11.83
C GLU A 189 -14.97 -17.06 12.44
N GLU A 190 -14.68 -18.21 13.07
CA GLU A 190 -15.67 -19.02 13.80
C GLU A 190 -16.45 -18.25 14.87
N LYS A 191 -15.90 -17.13 15.35
CA LYS A 191 -16.49 -16.26 16.37
C LYS A 191 -17.03 -14.95 15.80
N GLU A 192 -16.98 -14.77 14.49
CA GLU A 192 -17.35 -13.52 13.83
C GLU A 192 -16.56 -12.28 14.36
N LEU A 193 -15.29 -12.50 14.76
CA LEU A 193 -14.44 -11.48 15.38
C LEU A 193 -13.31 -11.02 14.47
N ARG A 194 -13.12 -11.63 13.28
CA ARG A 194 -11.98 -11.34 12.40
C ARG A 194 -11.93 -9.88 11.97
N TRP A 195 -13.07 -9.26 11.73
CA TRP A 195 -13.14 -7.84 11.38
C TRP A 195 -12.49 -6.92 12.43
N LYS A 196 -12.51 -7.31 13.72
CA LYS A 196 -11.91 -6.52 14.81
C LYS A 196 -10.38 -6.42 14.75
N ILE A 197 -9.73 -7.21 13.89
CA ILE A 197 -8.28 -7.07 13.64
C ILE A 197 -8.02 -5.84 12.75
N PHE A 198 -8.86 -5.57 11.75
CA PHE A 198 -8.59 -4.60 10.70
C PHE A 198 -9.54 -3.41 10.66
N TYR A 199 -10.77 -3.58 11.14
CA TYR A 199 -11.85 -2.63 10.90
C TYR A 199 -12.50 -2.15 12.19
N ALA A 200 -13.12 -0.98 12.10
CA ALA A 200 -13.86 -0.39 13.22
C ALA A 200 -15.23 -1.05 13.42
N SER A 201 -15.81 -1.62 12.34
CA SER A 201 -17.14 -2.25 12.39
C SER A 201 -17.26 -3.38 11.37
N PRO A 202 -18.24 -4.30 11.55
CA PRO A 202 -18.55 -5.32 10.55
C PRO A 202 -18.97 -4.74 9.20
N GLU A 203 -19.63 -3.59 9.21
CA GLU A 203 -20.08 -2.90 7.99
C GLU A 203 -18.89 -2.42 7.16
N SER A 204 -17.85 -1.89 7.83
CA SER A 204 -16.59 -1.47 7.18
C SER A 204 -15.86 -2.67 6.56
N ASP A 205 -15.84 -3.82 7.23
CA ASP A 205 -15.29 -5.06 6.69
C ASP A 205 -16.07 -5.52 5.46
N ALA A 206 -17.40 -5.56 5.55
CA ALA A 206 -18.26 -5.95 4.44
C ALA A 206 -18.12 -5.00 3.24
N GLU A 207 -17.98 -3.70 3.47
CA GLU A 207 -17.77 -2.72 2.41
C GLU A 207 -16.41 -2.88 1.73
N MET A 208 -15.35 -3.12 2.50
CA MET A 208 -14.03 -3.41 1.97
C MET A 208 -14.05 -4.69 1.11
N ASN A 209 -14.66 -5.76 1.60
CA ASN A 209 -14.78 -7.01 0.87
C ASN A 209 -15.55 -6.84 -0.45
N ARG A 210 -16.61 -6.03 -0.47
CA ARG A 210 -17.31 -5.68 -1.71
C ARG A 210 -16.42 -4.92 -2.68
N SER A 211 -15.57 -4.01 -2.18
CA SER A 211 -14.70 -3.20 -3.04
C SER A 211 -13.68 -4.02 -3.82
N PHE A 212 -13.19 -5.13 -3.29
CA PHE A 212 -12.32 -6.05 -4.02
C PHE A 212 -13.01 -6.73 -5.20
N GLN A 213 -14.33 -6.93 -5.11
CA GLN A 213 -15.12 -7.54 -6.19
C GLN A 213 -15.41 -6.57 -7.34
N GLU A 214 -15.16 -5.27 -7.16
CA GLU A 214 -15.35 -4.26 -8.20
C GLU A 214 -14.23 -4.24 -9.24
N ILE A 215 -13.12 -4.92 -8.98
CA ILE A 215 -12.01 -5.08 -9.93
C ILE A 215 -12.09 -6.50 -10.51
N PRO A 216 -12.50 -6.63 -11.79
CA PRO A 216 -12.46 -7.92 -12.48
C PRO A 216 -11.01 -8.44 -12.54
N ASP A 217 -10.85 -9.76 -12.42
CA ASP A 217 -9.55 -10.44 -12.57
C ASP A 217 -8.44 -9.84 -11.69
N PHE A 218 -8.79 -9.52 -10.42
CA PHE A 218 -7.86 -8.94 -9.46
C PHE A 218 -6.65 -9.87 -9.27
N ASN A 219 -5.47 -9.42 -9.71
CA ASN A 219 -4.22 -10.15 -9.51
C ASN A 219 -3.78 -10.09 -8.05
N ASN A 220 -3.42 -11.21 -7.46
CA ASN A 220 -2.95 -11.33 -6.08
C ASN A 220 -1.69 -12.22 -5.95
N ASP A 221 -0.94 -12.40 -7.02
CA ASP A 221 0.22 -13.30 -7.06
C ASP A 221 1.30 -12.86 -6.06
N PHE A 222 1.57 -11.56 -5.95
CA PHE A 222 2.57 -11.05 -5.01
C PHE A 222 2.29 -11.47 -3.56
N SER A 223 1.02 -11.56 -3.16
CA SER A 223 0.64 -12.02 -1.82
C SER A 223 1.06 -13.47 -1.52
N GLY A 224 1.13 -14.31 -2.55
CA GLY A 224 1.64 -15.68 -2.45
C GLY A 224 3.16 -15.75 -2.40
N GLU A 225 3.82 -14.92 -3.19
CA GLU A 225 5.24 -15.05 -3.54
C GLU A 225 6.20 -14.26 -2.63
N PHE A 226 5.75 -13.17 -1.96
CA PHE A 226 6.64 -12.27 -1.21
C PHE A 226 7.51 -12.97 -0.17
N ARG A 227 7.09 -14.13 0.33
CA ARG A 227 7.81 -14.91 1.35
C ARG A 227 9.12 -15.51 0.85
N SER A 228 9.26 -15.67 -0.45
CA SER A 228 10.47 -16.16 -1.08
C SER A 228 11.60 -15.11 -1.10
N PHE A 229 11.31 -13.88 -0.65
CA PHE A 229 12.24 -12.75 -0.68
C PHE A 229 12.57 -12.30 0.75
N PRO A 230 13.72 -12.70 1.30
CA PRO A 230 14.10 -12.48 2.71
C PRO A 230 14.24 -11.01 3.08
N GLU A 231 14.52 -10.14 2.12
CA GLU A 231 14.63 -8.70 2.35
C GLU A 231 13.35 -8.05 2.89
N TYR A 232 12.18 -8.63 2.66
CA TYR A 232 10.93 -8.14 3.22
C TYR A 232 10.79 -8.43 4.73
N PHE A 233 11.57 -9.36 5.25
CA PHE A 233 11.56 -9.73 6.67
C PHE A 233 12.64 -8.99 7.49
N ARG A 234 13.37 -8.09 6.86
CA ARG A 234 14.32 -7.23 7.55
C ARG A 234 13.59 -6.29 8.52
N ASP A 235 14.23 -6.01 9.66
CA ASP A 235 13.77 -4.98 10.60
C ASP A 235 14.25 -3.60 10.15
N TYR A 236 13.30 -2.77 9.73
CA TYR A 236 13.53 -1.39 9.30
C TYR A 236 13.26 -0.37 10.40
N ARG A 237 12.95 -0.81 11.61
CA ARG A 237 12.75 0.13 12.72
C ARG A 237 14.06 0.85 13.05
N PRO A 238 14.02 2.15 13.39
CA PRO A 238 15.23 2.84 13.83
C PRO A 238 15.78 2.16 15.07
N ALA A 239 17.11 1.96 15.11
CA ALA A 239 17.76 1.51 16.31
C ALA A 239 17.35 2.44 17.46
N THR A 240 16.74 1.90 18.52
CA THR A 240 16.50 2.70 19.72
C THR A 240 17.85 3.18 20.20
N ALA A 241 18.08 4.48 20.22
CA ALA A 241 19.24 5.05 20.88
C ALA A 241 19.24 4.47 22.30
N GLY A 242 20.24 3.63 22.58
CA GLY A 242 20.33 2.95 23.86
C GLY A 242 20.22 3.96 25.01
N GLY A 243 19.24 3.73 25.88
CA GLY A 243 19.13 4.45 27.13
C GLY A 243 20.25 4.05 28.08
#